data_404b943e4ceb1c8afdf7b0f97f298819
#
_entry.id   404b943e4ceb1c8afdf7b0f97f298819
#
_cell.length_a   1.000
_cell.length_b   1.000
_cell.length_c   1.000
_cell.angle_alpha   90.00
_cell.angle_beta   90.00
_cell.angle_gamma   90.00
#
_symmetry.space_group_name_H-M   'P 1'
#
loop_
_entity.id
_entity.type
_entity.pdbx_description
1 polymer ?
#
loop_
_entity_poly.entity_id
_entity_poly.type
_entity_poly.pdbx_seq_one_letter_code
_entity_poly.pdbx_strand_id
1 'polypeptide(L)'
;MDNYKNIIDMHTHTDNSFDGNHSPVYLCEAACNKGLRAIAFTDHCEVDAYDQDSERNVRQAFFEIAKARSAFMGKLLVLNGIELGQPAYDIPTAEKILASQKFDIVIGSVHNLRNKQDFYYIEDFSKIDVKAELKEYFNEILTMLEWGNFDILAHLTYPFRYLYS
;
A
#
# COMPACT_ATOMS: atom_id res chain seq x y z
N MET A 1 -0.45 19.46 23.90
CA MET A 1 -0.25 18.28 23.04
C MET A 1 -1.62 17.93 22.49
N ASP A 2 -1.83 18.13 21.21
CA ASP A 2 -3.08 17.76 20.57
C ASP A 2 -3.25 16.24 20.64
N ASN A 3 -4.35 15.85 21.26
CA ASN A 3 -4.64 14.47 21.58
C ASN A 3 -5.27 13.79 20.36
N TYR A 4 -4.48 13.12 19.54
CA TYR A 4 -4.93 12.29 18.41
C TYR A 4 -5.61 10.97 18.85
N LYS A 5 -6.23 10.95 20.04
CA LYS A 5 -6.79 9.73 20.67
C LYS A 5 -7.80 8.94 19.83
N ASN A 6 -8.34 9.55 18.79
CA ASN A 6 -9.32 8.92 17.90
C ASN A 6 -8.81 8.83 16.46
N ILE A 7 -7.53 9.16 16.21
CA ILE A 7 -6.94 9.05 14.88
C ILE A 7 -6.33 7.67 14.73
N ILE A 8 -6.54 7.11 13.57
CA ILE A 8 -5.94 5.86 13.09
C ILE A 8 -5.19 6.15 11.80
N ASP A 9 -4.05 5.50 11.61
CA ASP A 9 -3.30 5.54 10.36
C ASP A 9 -3.39 4.18 9.70
N MET A 10 -4.07 4.10 8.56
CA MET A 10 -4.36 2.84 7.88
C MET A 10 -3.52 2.63 6.62
N HIS A 11 -2.59 3.54 6.29
CA HIS A 11 -1.74 3.45 5.13
C HIS A 11 -0.34 3.96 5.47
N THR A 12 0.53 3.05 5.89
CA THR A 12 1.90 3.37 6.33
C THR A 12 2.87 2.32 5.79
N HIS A 13 4.01 2.77 5.26
CA HIS A 13 5.07 1.90 4.73
C HIS A 13 6.25 1.81 5.68
N THR A 14 6.82 0.60 5.77
CA THR A 14 8.02 0.32 6.54
C THR A 14 9.25 0.25 5.64
N ASP A 15 10.41 -0.01 6.21
CA ASP A 15 11.65 -0.26 5.46
C ASP A 15 11.66 -1.60 4.68
N ASN A 16 10.52 -2.32 4.64
CA ASN A 16 10.28 -3.41 3.70
C ASN A 16 9.70 -2.92 2.35
N SER A 17 9.26 -1.65 2.26
CA SER A 17 8.87 -0.98 1.03
C SER A 17 9.99 -0.09 0.50
N PHE A 18 10.06 0.08 -0.82
CA PHE A 18 11.09 0.89 -1.48
C PHE A 18 11.07 2.38 -1.08
N ASP A 19 9.92 2.87 -0.65
CA ASP A 19 9.66 4.26 -0.23
C ASP A 19 9.58 4.44 1.30
N GLY A 20 9.61 3.35 2.07
CA GLY A 20 9.65 3.38 3.53
C GLY A 20 11.08 3.45 4.07
N ASN A 21 11.27 4.14 5.20
CA ASN A 21 12.60 4.39 5.75
C ASN A 21 12.77 3.93 7.21
N HIS A 22 11.72 3.38 7.81
CA HIS A 22 11.71 3.07 9.23
C HIS A 22 11.08 1.72 9.53
N SER A 23 11.63 1.02 10.53
CA SER A 23 11.08 -0.25 10.98
C SER A 23 9.68 -0.09 11.61
N PRO A 24 8.86 -1.16 11.61
CA PRO A 24 7.55 -1.16 12.27
C PRO A 24 7.60 -0.72 13.74
N VAL A 25 8.66 -1.12 14.47
CA VAL A 25 8.81 -0.75 15.89
C VAL A 25 9.02 0.75 16.06
N TYR A 26 9.88 1.36 15.23
CA TYR A 26 10.09 2.81 15.25
C TYR A 26 8.82 3.60 14.95
N LEU A 27 8.07 3.16 13.94
CA LEU A 27 6.81 3.80 13.55
C LEU A 27 5.72 3.63 14.62
N CYS A 28 5.65 2.48 15.30
CA CYS A 28 4.76 2.27 16.44
C CYS A 28 5.11 3.21 17.61
N GLU A 29 6.40 3.41 17.88
CA GLU A 29 6.84 4.36 18.93
C GLU A 29 6.42 5.79 18.57
N ALA A 30 6.62 6.21 17.32
CA ALA A 30 6.18 7.50 16.83
C ALA A 30 4.66 7.69 16.92
N ALA A 31 3.88 6.64 16.53
CA ALA A 31 2.44 6.62 16.63
C ALA A 31 1.96 6.76 18.09
N CYS A 32 2.57 6.02 19.01
CA CYS A 32 2.28 6.13 20.45
C CYS A 32 2.58 7.54 20.97
N ASN A 33 3.72 8.12 20.61
CA ASN A 33 4.12 9.46 21.05
C ASN A 33 3.18 10.54 20.52
N LYS A 34 2.60 10.34 19.33
CA LYS A 34 1.54 11.20 18.77
C LYS A 34 0.15 10.90 19.32
N GLY A 35 -0.02 9.79 20.03
CA GLY A 35 -1.30 9.39 20.63
C GLY A 35 -2.29 8.79 19.65
N LEU A 36 -1.83 8.18 18.56
CA LEU A 36 -2.68 7.41 17.65
C LEU A 36 -3.29 6.20 18.36
N ARG A 37 -4.50 5.83 17.95
CA ARG A 37 -5.20 4.64 18.46
C ARG A 37 -4.80 3.36 17.72
N ALA A 38 -4.53 3.46 16.43
CA ALA A 38 -4.14 2.34 15.60
C ALA A 38 -3.18 2.77 14.48
N ILE A 39 -2.38 1.84 14.03
CA ILE A 39 -1.56 1.94 12.83
C ILE A 39 -1.66 0.63 12.04
N ALA A 40 -1.81 0.71 10.73
CA ALA A 40 -1.68 -0.41 9.81
C ALA A 40 -0.42 -0.24 8.96
N PHE A 41 0.39 -1.27 8.90
CA PHE A 41 1.52 -1.33 7.99
C PHE A 41 1.07 -2.02 6.71
N THR A 42 1.20 -1.32 5.61
CA THR A 42 0.65 -1.69 4.31
C THR A 42 1.72 -1.53 3.24
N ASP A 43 2.83 -2.26 3.43
CA ASP A 43 3.95 -2.23 2.51
C ASP A 43 3.54 -2.63 1.09
N HIS A 44 4.20 -2.05 0.09
CA HIS A 44 3.93 -2.30 -1.32
C HIS A 44 4.12 -3.76 -1.72
N CYS A 45 3.20 -4.25 -2.54
CA CYS A 45 3.33 -5.48 -3.29
C CYS A 45 2.66 -5.32 -4.66
N GLU A 46 3.48 -5.07 -5.69
CA GLU A 46 3.01 -4.85 -7.05
C GLU A 46 2.77 -6.19 -7.75
N VAL A 47 1.53 -6.44 -8.17
CA VAL A 47 1.13 -7.74 -8.75
C VAL A 47 1.81 -8.00 -10.09
N ASP A 48 1.98 -6.96 -10.91
CA ASP A 48 2.63 -7.05 -12.23
C ASP A 48 4.17 -7.17 -12.17
N ALA A 49 4.75 -6.92 -10.99
CA ALA A 49 6.18 -7.09 -10.71
C ALA A 49 6.46 -8.15 -9.64
N TYR A 50 5.47 -8.99 -9.30
CA TYR A 50 5.60 -9.98 -8.24
C TYR A 50 6.59 -11.09 -8.58
N ASP A 51 7.61 -11.23 -7.74
CA ASP A 51 8.68 -12.21 -7.87
C ASP A 51 9.08 -12.82 -6.50
N GLN A 52 10.21 -13.55 -6.46
CA GLN A 52 10.72 -14.16 -5.22
C GLN A 52 11.17 -13.13 -4.19
N ASP A 53 11.65 -11.98 -4.62
CA ASP A 53 12.07 -10.91 -3.72
C ASP A 53 10.86 -10.23 -3.09
N SER A 54 9.81 -9.98 -3.87
CA SER A 54 8.52 -9.50 -3.38
C SER A 54 7.91 -10.47 -2.36
N GLU A 55 7.92 -11.78 -2.65
CA GLU A 55 7.44 -12.81 -1.71
C GLU A 55 8.23 -12.79 -0.39
N ARG A 56 9.56 -12.62 -0.47
CA ARG A 56 10.41 -12.52 0.70
C ARG A 56 10.10 -11.27 1.52
N ASN A 57 9.94 -10.11 0.87
CA ASN A 57 9.63 -8.84 1.54
C ASN A 57 8.28 -8.89 2.26
N VAL A 58 7.24 -9.41 1.63
CA VAL A 58 5.92 -9.61 2.26
C VAL A 58 6.04 -10.50 3.51
N ARG A 59 6.82 -11.57 3.45
CA ARG A 59 7.06 -12.46 4.59
C ARG A 59 7.87 -11.77 5.70
N GLN A 60 8.87 -11.00 5.34
CA GLN A 60 9.70 -10.24 6.28
C GLN A 60 8.86 -9.19 7.02
N ALA A 61 8.10 -8.39 6.29
CA ALA A 61 7.18 -7.40 6.84
C ALA A 61 6.22 -8.03 7.85
N PHE A 62 5.58 -9.15 7.49
CA PHE A 62 4.69 -9.88 8.39
C PHE A 62 5.35 -10.23 9.73
N PHE A 63 6.58 -10.74 9.69
CA PHE A 63 7.34 -11.11 10.89
C PHE A 63 7.67 -9.90 11.77
N GLU A 64 8.09 -8.81 11.16
CA GLU A 64 8.48 -7.58 11.88
C GLU A 64 7.26 -6.89 12.49
N ILE A 65 6.15 -6.84 11.75
CA ILE A 65 4.88 -6.30 12.24
C ILE A 65 4.36 -7.14 13.43
N ALA A 66 4.48 -8.46 13.37
CA ALA A 66 4.07 -9.33 14.48
C ALA A 66 4.89 -9.06 15.76
N LYS A 67 6.19 -8.78 15.63
CA LYS A 67 7.05 -8.37 16.76
C LYS A 67 6.60 -7.01 17.31
N ALA A 68 6.37 -6.03 16.42
CA ALA A 68 5.89 -4.71 16.81
C ALA A 68 4.53 -4.80 17.52
N ARG A 69 3.58 -5.57 16.97
CA ARG A 69 2.27 -5.84 17.60
C ARG A 69 2.41 -6.37 19.02
N SER A 70 3.32 -7.31 19.24
CA SER A 70 3.58 -7.88 20.56
C SER A 70 4.19 -6.86 21.52
N ALA A 71 5.12 -6.04 21.04
CA ALA A 71 5.81 -5.04 21.86
C ALA A 71 4.89 -3.88 22.29
N PHE A 72 3.89 -3.55 21.47
CA PHE A 72 2.97 -2.44 21.73
C PHE A 72 1.58 -2.90 22.19
N MET A 73 1.43 -4.18 22.55
CA MET A 73 0.17 -4.73 23.05
C MET A 73 -0.39 -3.91 24.23
N GLY A 74 -1.66 -3.53 24.15
CA GLY A 74 -2.33 -2.71 25.14
C GLY A 74 -2.03 -1.20 25.08
N LYS A 75 -1.12 -0.76 24.19
CA LYS A 75 -0.76 0.65 23.98
C LYS A 75 -1.24 1.18 22.63
N LEU A 76 -1.08 0.39 21.60
CA LEU A 76 -1.39 0.73 20.21
C LEU A 76 -1.98 -0.50 19.51
N LEU A 77 -3.08 -0.33 18.77
CA LEU A 77 -3.56 -1.37 17.87
C LEU A 77 -2.68 -1.37 16.62
N VAL A 78 -1.92 -2.45 16.43
CA VAL A 78 -1.04 -2.63 15.26
C VAL A 78 -1.68 -3.63 14.33
N LEU A 79 -1.91 -3.25 13.08
CA LEU A 79 -2.52 -4.07 12.05
C LEU A 79 -1.48 -4.48 11.01
N ASN A 80 -1.53 -5.74 10.59
CA ASN A 80 -0.77 -6.26 9.47
C ASN A 80 -1.58 -6.09 8.21
N GLY A 81 -1.13 -5.25 7.30
CA GLY A 81 -1.79 -5.01 6.03
C GLY A 81 -0.86 -5.22 4.86
N ILE A 82 -1.37 -4.90 3.69
CA ILE A 82 -0.65 -4.88 2.42
C ILE A 82 -1.25 -3.79 1.53
N GLU A 83 -0.43 -3.05 0.80
CA GLU A 83 -0.86 -2.29 -0.35
C GLU A 83 -0.61 -3.12 -1.61
N LEU A 84 -1.69 -3.65 -2.17
CA LEU A 84 -1.67 -4.51 -3.34
C LEU A 84 -1.84 -3.66 -4.59
N GLY A 85 -0.73 -3.44 -5.30
CA GLY A 85 -0.72 -2.68 -6.54
C GLY A 85 -1.19 -3.50 -7.73
N GLN A 86 -2.03 -2.91 -8.57
CA GLN A 86 -2.53 -3.46 -9.85
C GLN A 86 -3.12 -4.89 -9.74
N PRO A 87 -3.96 -5.22 -8.74
CA PRO A 87 -4.43 -6.60 -8.55
C PRO A 87 -5.21 -7.16 -9.75
N ALA A 88 -5.90 -6.29 -10.51
CA ALA A 88 -6.65 -6.69 -11.70
C ALA A 88 -5.76 -7.09 -12.89
N TYR A 89 -4.44 -6.90 -12.80
CA TYR A 89 -3.53 -7.26 -13.91
C TYR A 89 -3.24 -8.76 -13.97
N ASP A 90 -3.20 -9.40 -12.81
CA ASP A 90 -3.08 -10.86 -12.67
C ASP A 90 -3.82 -11.32 -11.41
N ILE A 91 -5.11 -11.55 -11.53
CA ILE A 91 -5.97 -11.98 -10.41
C ILE A 91 -5.44 -13.27 -9.74
N PRO A 92 -5.02 -14.31 -10.46
CA PRO A 92 -4.41 -15.47 -9.82
C PRO A 92 -3.21 -15.15 -8.93
N THR A 93 -2.33 -14.25 -9.38
CA THR A 93 -1.18 -13.79 -8.57
C THR A 93 -1.66 -12.96 -7.38
N ALA A 94 -2.61 -12.05 -7.55
CA ALA A 94 -3.20 -11.27 -6.46
C ALA A 94 -3.79 -12.18 -5.37
N GLU A 95 -4.58 -13.18 -5.74
CA GLU A 95 -5.17 -14.17 -4.83
C GLU A 95 -4.09 -15.01 -4.12
N LYS A 96 -3.02 -15.40 -4.84
CA LYS A 96 -1.87 -16.11 -4.24
C LYS A 96 -1.20 -15.25 -3.17
N ILE A 97 -0.99 -13.97 -3.43
CA ILE A 97 -0.40 -13.03 -2.47
C ILE A 97 -1.29 -12.94 -1.23
N LEU A 98 -2.59 -12.70 -1.40
CA LEU A 98 -3.53 -12.58 -0.30
C LEU A 98 -3.66 -13.86 0.53
N ALA A 99 -3.50 -15.03 -0.10
CA ALA A 99 -3.51 -16.31 0.58
C ALA A 99 -2.20 -16.64 1.31
N SER A 100 -1.11 -15.91 1.04
CA SER A 100 0.22 -16.20 1.59
C SER A 100 0.36 -15.87 3.08
N GLN A 101 -0.42 -14.89 3.57
CA GLN A 101 -0.40 -14.39 4.94
C GLN A 101 -1.82 -14.05 5.40
N LYS A 102 -2.00 -13.92 6.72
CA LYS A 102 -3.25 -13.40 7.27
C LYS A 102 -3.15 -11.88 7.42
N PHE A 103 -3.64 -11.18 6.43
CA PHE A 103 -3.76 -9.72 6.49
C PHE A 103 -4.99 -9.31 7.31
N ASP A 104 -4.84 -8.25 8.11
CA ASP A 104 -5.94 -7.60 8.83
C ASP A 104 -6.62 -6.55 7.95
N ILE A 105 -5.88 -6.02 6.94
CA ILE A 105 -6.35 -4.99 6.02
C ILE A 105 -5.62 -5.13 4.67
N VAL A 106 -6.37 -4.99 3.60
CA VAL A 106 -5.86 -4.97 2.22
C VAL A 106 -6.23 -3.65 1.57
N ILE A 107 -5.22 -2.93 1.10
CA ILE A 107 -5.40 -1.73 0.29
C ILE A 107 -5.22 -2.10 -1.17
N GLY A 108 -6.18 -1.74 -2.02
CA GLY A 108 -6.07 -1.87 -3.47
C GLY A 108 -5.62 -0.55 -4.09
N SER A 109 -4.57 -0.58 -4.91
CA SER A 109 -4.01 0.59 -5.58
C SER A 109 -3.71 0.33 -7.07
N VAL A 110 -3.56 1.40 -7.83
CA VAL A 110 -3.07 1.37 -9.22
C VAL A 110 -2.01 2.47 -9.33
N HIS A 111 -0.75 2.07 -9.54
CA HIS A 111 0.40 2.99 -9.65
C HIS A 111 0.84 3.20 -11.09
N ASN A 112 0.67 2.19 -11.94
CA ASN A 112 1.02 2.23 -13.36
C ASN A 112 -0.11 1.64 -14.21
N LEU A 113 -0.09 1.90 -15.49
CA LEU A 113 -0.92 1.22 -16.48
C LEU A 113 -0.20 -0.03 -17.00
N ARG A 114 -0.96 -0.97 -17.58
CA ARG A 114 -0.40 -2.23 -18.11
C ARG A 114 0.77 -1.98 -19.05
N ASN A 115 1.90 -2.64 -18.77
CA ASN A 115 3.15 -2.53 -19.54
C ASN A 115 3.71 -1.09 -19.63
N LYS A 116 3.33 -0.22 -18.70
CA LYS A 116 3.88 1.14 -18.57
C LYS A 116 4.59 1.27 -17.23
N GLN A 117 5.47 2.25 -17.14
CA GLN A 117 6.09 2.60 -15.85
C GLN A 117 5.09 3.30 -14.94
N ASP A 118 5.37 3.28 -13.64
CA ASP A 118 4.65 4.05 -12.64
C ASP A 118 4.63 5.54 -13.00
N PHE A 119 3.50 6.19 -12.76
CA PHE A 119 3.33 7.64 -12.97
C PHE A 119 4.39 8.46 -12.23
N TYR A 120 4.90 7.98 -11.12
CA TYR A 120 6.01 8.59 -10.37
C TYR A 120 7.27 8.78 -11.21
N TYR A 121 7.57 7.88 -12.14
CA TYR A 121 8.78 7.92 -12.98
C TYR A 121 8.59 8.65 -14.31
N ILE A 122 7.41 9.21 -14.59
CA ILE A 122 7.18 9.97 -15.80
C ILE A 122 7.76 11.38 -15.62
N GLU A 123 8.87 11.65 -16.31
CA GLU A 123 9.57 12.94 -16.22
C GLU A 123 8.91 14.05 -17.04
N ASP A 124 8.19 13.71 -18.11
CA ASP A 124 7.64 14.68 -19.06
C ASP A 124 6.25 14.27 -19.58
N PHE A 125 5.23 14.76 -18.91
CA PHE A 125 3.84 14.52 -19.28
C PHE A 125 3.40 15.19 -20.59
N SER A 126 4.19 16.14 -21.14
CA SER A 126 3.87 16.75 -22.43
C SER A 126 4.00 15.78 -23.61
N LYS A 127 4.67 14.66 -23.42
CA LYS A 127 4.90 13.61 -24.44
C LYS A 127 3.83 12.54 -24.49
N ILE A 128 2.86 12.58 -23.60
CA ILE A 128 1.80 11.60 -23.52
C ILE A 128 0.41 12.24 -23.67
N ASP A 129 -0.56 11.48 -24.14
CA ASP A 129 -1.96 11.91 -24.11
C ASP A 129 -2.52 11.70 -22.72
N VAL A 130 -2.35 12.70 -21.84
CA VAL A 130 -2.78 12.69 -20.45
C VAL A 130 -4.25 12.29 -20.31
N LYS A 131 -5.13 12.75 -21.22
CA LYS A 131 -6.55 12.45 -21.17
C LYS A 131 -6.83 10.96 -21.45
N ALA A 132 -6.10 10.40 -22.41
CA ALA A 132 -6.20 8.95 -22.70
C ALA A 132 -5.66 8.12 -21.53
N GLU A 133 -4.50 8.50 -20.96
CA GLU A 133 -3.90 7.84 -19.79
C GLU A 133 -4.83 7.86 -18.58
N LEU A 134 -5.41 9.01 -18.25
CA LEU A 134 -6.36 9.12 -17.14
C LEU A 134 -7.61 8.28 -17.37
N LYS A 135 -8.14 8.23 -18.60
CA LYS A 135 -9.28 7.37 -18.92
C LYS A 135 -8.95 5.90 -18.71
N GLU A 136 -7.76 5.47 -19.15
CA GLU A 136 -7.27 4.10 -18.95
C GLU A 136 -7.10 3.82 -17.45
N TYR A 137 -6.47 4.73 -16.70
CA TYR A 137 -6.30 4.63 -15.25
C TYR A 137 -7.64 4.42 -14.51
N PHE A 138 -8.65 5.22 -14.80
CA PHE A 138 -9.95 5.06 -14.15
C PHE A 138 -10.68 3.77 -14.58
N ASN A 139 -10.43 3.27 -15.79
CA ASN A 139 -10.95 1.97 -16.21
C ASN A 139 -10.28 0.82 -15.42
N GLU A 140 -8.97 0.91 -15.15
CA GLU A 140 -8.26 -0.07 -14.30
C GLU A 140 -8.77 -0.02 -12.86
N ILE A 141 -9.03 1.17 -12.31
CA ILE A 141 -9.69 1.32 -11.00
C ILE A 141 -11.07 0.65 -11.00
N LEU A 142 -11.90 0.83 -12.05
CA LEU A 142 -13.19 0.17 -12.14
C LEU A 142 -13.06 -1.35 -12.20
N THR A 143 -12.10 -1.87 -12.96
CA THR A 143 -11.82 -3.31 -13.03
C THR A 143 -11.38 -3.87 -11.67
N MET A 144 -10.55 -3.13 -10.94
CA MET A 144 -10.14 -3.49 -9.58
C MET A 144 -11.34 -3.48 -8.60
N LEU A 145 -12.24 -2.49 -8.72
CA LEU A 145 -13.46 -2.43 -7.92
C LEU A 145 -14.41 -3.60 -8.22
N GLU A 146 -14.50 -4.04 -9.47
CA GLU A 146 -15.29 -5.22 -9.85
C GLU A 146 -14.71 -6.52 -9.25
N TRP A 147 -13.37 -6.64 -9.17
CA TRP A 147 -12.73 -7.74 -8.46
C TRP A 147 -13.03 -7.69 -6.96
N GLY A 148 -12.95 -6.53 -6.32
CA GLY A 148 -13.51 -6.21 -5.00
C GLY A 148 -12.87 -6.90 -3.80
N ASN A 149 -11.76 -7.65 -3.94
CA ASN A 149 -11.13 -8.37 -2.83
C ASN A 149 -10.10 -7.52 -2.08
N PHE A 150 -10.51 -6.35 -1.63
CA PHE A 150 -9.73 -5.42 -0.81
C PHE A 150 -10.66 -4.60 0.10
N ASP A 151 -10.11 -3.99 1.15
CA ASP A 151 -10.85 -3.25 2.17
C ASP A 151 -10.88 -1.74 1.91
N ILE A 152 -9.79 -1.18 1.37
CA ILE A 152 -9.60 0.26 1.13
C ILE A 152 -9.14 0.48 -0.30
N LEU A 153 -9.79 1.40 -1.00
CA LEU A 153 -9.29 1.98 -2.24
C LEU A 153 -8.27 3.08 -1.91
N ALA A 154 -7.02 2.88 -2.34
CA ALA A 154 -5.98 3.89 -2.16
C ALA A 154 -6.16 5.07 -3.11
N HIS A 155 -5.61 6.20 -2.73
CA HIS A 155 -5.31 7.42 -3.51
C HIS A 155 -5.88 7.45 -4.95
N LEU A 156 -7.21 7.48 -5.07
CA LEU A 156 -7.97 7.49 -6.34
C LEU A 156 -7.43 8.47 -7.39
N THR A 157 -6.76 9.52 -6.95
CA THR A 157 -6.23 10.58 -7.81
C THR A 157 -4.70 10.52 -7.95
N TYR A 158 -4.10 9.34 -7.79
CA TYR A 158 -2.64 9.15 -7.81
C TYR A 158 -1.92 9.85 -8.99
N PRO A 159 -2.36 9.72 -10.26
CA PRO A 159 -1.69 10.40 -11.38
C PRO A 159 -1.71 11.92 -11.29
N PHE A 160 -2.76 12.51 -10.69
CA PHE A 160 -2.86 13.98 -10.59
C PHE A 160 -1.77 14.61 -9.74
N ARG A 161 -1.17 13.84 -8.81
CA ARG A 161 -0.02 14.27 -8.01
C ARG A 161 1.15 14.74 -8.89
N TYR A 162 1.32 14.15 -10.07
CA TYR A 162 2.47 14.37 -10.96
C TYR A 162 2.14 15.26 -12.15
N LEU A 163 0.87 15.39 -12.51
CA LEU A 163 0.44 16.20 -13.66
C LEU A 163 0.60 17.70 -13.47
N TYR A 164 0.72 18.17 -12.23
CA TYR A 164 0.75 19.60 -11.86
C TYR A 164 1.99 19.97 -11.04
N SER A 165 2.99 19.11 -11.00
CA SER A 165 4.26 19.35 -10.29
C SER A 165 5.31 20.00 -11.17
#